data_cd85f2b94a635994259737f86792bc4d
#
_entry.id   cd85f2b94a635994259737f86792bc4d
#
_cell.length_a   1.000
_cell.length_b   1.000
_cell.length_c   1.000
_cell.angle_alpha   90.00
_cell.angle_beta   90.00
_cell.angle_gamma   90.00
#
_symmetry.space_group_name_H-M   'P 1'
#
loop_
_entity.id
_entity.type
_entity.pdbx_description
1 polymer ?
#
loop_
_entity_poly.entity_id
_entity_poly.type
_entity_poly.pdbx_seq_one_letter_code
_entity_poly.pdbx_strand_id
1 'polypeptide(L)'
;MKEKFYFVAALLIFSYSSYSQLYGGIEIGSKGVKMTVLEVENLKKNNYDVKEFWTENVGIATGISIDGTLFKEDIERAVAVVLLNYNKMLTEYKIEDKNIFIVASSGVGLATNTAELTDKIKAVTKKNVEVISSSLEAKLLLKGCIPPKNYLSSVIVDIGGGNTKGGYAKEINSSGVFFPISADIGTVTLTELINKKCKQKTVFEFNEEMFNYLPTLRETFTKMYTNRPESQQKNNVYISGGAAWAMYTLLNGNVAEENFTPVTYDDILTIKAIAENNYQRFVLDAENNVEKKKV
;
A
#
# COMPACT_ATOMS: atom_id res chain seq x y z
N MET A 1 32.43 -44.67 -31.68
CA MET A 1 32.65 -43.91 -30.41
C MET A 1 32.54 -42.38 -30.56
N LYS A 2 32.68 -41.80 -31.73
CA LYS A 2 32.60 -40.34 -31.95
C LYS A 2 31.15 -39.79 -31.90
N GLU A 3 30.15 -40.54 -32.33
CA GLU A 3 28.76 -40.06 -32.36
C GLU A 3 28.08 -39.94 -30.96
N LYS A 4 28.50 -40.75 -29.98
CA LYS A 4 27.96 -40.66 -28.60
C LYS A 4 28.47 -39.45 -27.84
N PHE A 5 29.59 -38.86 -28.26
CA PHE A 5 30.14 -37.67 -27.59
C PHE A 5 29.41 -36.39 -27.97
N TYR A 6 28.89 -36.29 -29.19
CA TYR A 6 28.09 -35.13 -29.60
C TYR A 6 26.70 -35.09 -28.97
N PHE A 7 26.14 -36.26 -28.65
CA PHE A 7 24.82 -36.30 -27.98
C PHE A 7 24.89 -35.85 -26.51
N VAL A 8 25.97 -36.15 -25.81
CA VAL A 8 26.19 -35.69 -24.42
C VAL A 8 26.56 -34.21 -24.40
N ALA A 9 27.30 -33.69 -25.35
CA ALA A 9 27.59 -32.25 -25.47
C ALA A 9 26.34 -31.43 -25.82
N ALA A 10 25.42 -31.97 -26.66
CA ALA A 10 24.16 -31.32 -26.97
C ALA A 10 23.18 -31.29 -25.76
N LEU A 11 23.22 -32.31 -24.90
CA LEU A 11 22.42 -32.34 -23.65
C LEU A 11 22.92 -31.33 -22.60
N LEU A 12 24.21 -30.99 -22.60
CA LEU A 12 24.80 -30.01 -21.69
C LEU A 12 24.51 -28.55 -22.11
N ILE A 13 24.17 -28.31 -23.37
CA ILE A 13 23.84 -26.97 -23.89
C ILE A 13 22.37 -26.62 -23.62
N PHE A 14 21.50 -27.59 -23.30
CA PHE A 14 20.08 -27.39 -22.98
C PHE A 14 19.76 -27.26 -21.49
N SER A 15 20.76 -27.21 -20.62
CA SER A 15 20.55 -26.69 -19.26
C SER A 15 20.36 -25.15 -19.36
N TYR A 16 19.25 -24.72 -19.91
CA TYR A 16 18.73 -23.38 -19.63
C TYR A 16 18.49 -23.34 -18.13
N SER A 17 19.51 -22.94 -17.39
CA SER A 17 19.32 -22.46 -16.03
C SER A 17 18.26 -21.38 -16.12
N SER A 18 17.09 -21.64 -15.59
CA SER A 18 16.08 -20.61 -15.33
C SER A 18 16.75 -19.68 -14.32
N TYR A 19 17.47 -18.65 -14.80
CA TYR A 19 18.05 -17.65 -13.92
C TYR A 19 16.88 -16.87 -13.38
N SER A 20 16.58 -17.09 -12.12
CA SER A 20 15.70 -16.18 -11.40
C SER A 20 16.34 -14.79 -11.41
N GLN A 21 15.53 -13.77 -11.66
CA GLN A 21 16.00 -12.39 -11.76
C GLN A 21 15.48 -11.58 -10.59
N LEU A 22 16.39 -10.84 -9.93
CA LEU A 22 15.99 -9.94 -8.84
C LEU A 22 15.45 -8.62 -9.39
N TYR A 23 14.39 -8.15 -8.77
CA TYR A 23 13.76 -6.87 -9.00
C TYR A 23 13.62 -6.10 -7.68
N GLY A 24 13.84 -4.80 -7.73
CA GLY A 24 13.66 -3.88 -6.61
C GLY A 24 12.50 -2.94 -6.87
N GLY A 25 11.60 -2.82 -5.90
CA GLY A 25 10.52 -1.84 -5.89
C GLY A 25 10.66 -0.88 -4.73
N ILE A 26 10.58 0.43 -5.00
CA ILE A 26 10.53 1.48 -4.00
C ILE A 26 9.23 2.23 -4.19
N GLU A 27 8.31 2.11 -3.22
CA GLU A 27 7.02 2.82 -3.22
C GLU A 27 7.07 3.96 -2.21
N ILE A 28 6.82 5.17 -2.67
CA ILE A 28 6.68 6.36 -1.83
C ILE A 28 5.21 6.51 -1.49
N GLY A 29 4.83 6.12 -0.29
CA GLY A 29 3.47 6.24 0.23
C GLY A 29 3.30 7.43 1.17
N SER A 30 2.07 7.77 1.52
CA SER A 30 1.74 8.93 2.37
C SER A 30 2.37 8.86 3.76
N LYS A 31 2.53 7.68 4.36
CA LYS A 31 3.11 7.47 5.69
C LYS A 31 4.63 7.22 5.63
N GLY A 32 5.11 6.61 4.56
CA GLY A 32 6.52 6.23 4.45
C GLY A 32 6.88 5.63 3.11
N VAL A 33 8.15 5.23 3.00
CA VAL A 33 8.71 4.55 1.83
C VAL A 33 8.75 3.07 2.11
N LYS A 34 8.22 2.28 1.18
CA LYS A 34 8.17 0.81 1.25
C LYS A 34 9.12 0.23 0.21
N MET A 35 9.91 -0.73 0.61
CA MET A 35 10.88 -1.40 -0.23
C MET A 35 10.54 -2.88 -0.35
N THR A 36 10.63 -3.41 -1.57
CA THR A 36 10.39 -4.81 -1.86
C THR A 36 11.48 -5.35 -2.77
N VAL A 37 12.03 -6.50 -2.41
CA VAL A 37 12.91 -7.28 -3.28
C VAL A 37 12.16 -8.53 -3.73
N LEU A 38 12.01 -8.68 -5.04
CA LEU A 38 11.35 -9.83 -5.66
C LEU A 38 12.37 -10.69 -6.39
N GLU A 39 12.28 -11.99 -6.22
CA GLU A 39 12.91 -12.96 -7.09
C GLU A 39 11.89 -13.48 -8.09
N VAL A 40 12.10 -13.22 -9.37
CA VAL A 40 11.15 -13.57 -10.43
C VAL A 40 11.72 -14.73 -11.24
N GLU A 41 11.06 -15.86 -11.16
CA GLU A 41 11.40 -17.05 -11.95
C GLU A 41 10.76 -16.99 -13.34
N ASN A 42 9.51 -16.53 -13.42
CA ASN A 42 8.79 -16.46 -14.69
C ASN A 42 7.71 -15.38 -14.70
N LEU A 43 8.02 -14.23 -15.32
CA LEU A 43 7.09 -13.11 -15.44
C LEU A 43 5.77 -13.48 -16.15
N LYS A 44 5.81 -14.35 -17.17
CA LYS A 44 4.60 -14.72 -17.92
C LYS A 44 3.65 -15.60 -17.12
N LYS A 45 4.18 -16.34 -16.15
CA LYS A 45 3.39 -17.21 -15.26
C LYS A 45 3.08 -16.57 -13.93
N ASN A 46 3.50 -15.30 -13.69
CA ASN A 46 3.44 -14.63 -12.40
C ASN A 46 4.07 -15.47 -11.27
N ASN A 47 5.19 -16.15 -11.60
CA ASN A 47 5.93 -16.94 -10.64
C ASN A 47 7.07 -16.08 -10.08
N TYR A 48 6.89 -15.63 -8.83
CA TYR A 48 7.85 -14.80 -8.10
C TYR A 48 7.72 -15.04 -6.60
N ASP A 49 8.83 -14.80 -5.89
CA ASP A 49 8.88 -14.81 -4.44
C ASP A 49 9.27 -13.43 -3.91
N VAL A 50 8.64 -13.01 -2.81
CA VAL A 50 9.07 -11.83 -2.04
C VAL A 50 10.24 -12.26 -1.16
N LYS A 51 11.46 -11.82 -1.52
CA LYS A 51 12.67 -12.12 -0.74
C LYS A 51 12.79 -11.25 0.48
N GLU A 52 12.42 -9.98 0.36
CA GLU A 52 12.46 -9.06 1.46
C GLU A 52 11.48 -7.91 1.27
N PHE A 53 10.96 -7.44 2.38
CA PHE A 53 10.07 -6.28 2.45
C PHE A 53 10.35 -5.50 3.73
N TRP A 54 10.52 -4.17 3.61
CA TRP A 54 10.66 -3.29 4.77
C TRP A 54 10.08 -1.91 4.48
N THR A 55 9.84 -1.15 5.54
CA THR A 55 9.23 0.19 5.45
C THR A 55 10.00 1.16 6.33
N GLU A 56 10.20 2.39 5.84
CA GLU A 56 10.72 3.51 6.60
C GLU A 56 9.68 4.63 6.65
N ASN A 57 9.26 5.00 7.87
CA ASN A 57 8.26 6.05 8.07
C ASN A 57 8.88 7.44 7.89
N VAL A 58 8.31 8.25 7.01
CA VAL A 58 8.77 9.62 6.72
C VAL A 58 7.66 10.67 6.81
N GLY A 59 6.39 10.26 6.93
CA GLY A 59 5.25 11.18 7.13
C GLY A 59 5.04 12.19 6.00
N ILE A 60 5.27 11.79 4.74
CA ILE A 60 5.38 12.71 3.61
C ILE A 60 4.07 13.44 3.26
N ALA A 61 2.92 12.88 3.58
CA ALA A 61 1.62 13.44 3.21
C ALA A 61 1.00 14.38 4.26
N THR A 62 1.72 14.69 5.33
CA THR A 62 1.20 15.53 6.44
C THR A 62 0.70 16.90 5.94
N GLY A 63 1.42 17.55 5.03
CA GLY A 63 1.06 18.87 4.50
C GLY A 63 -0.18 18.87 3.59
N ILE A 64 -0.51 17.73 2.94
CA ILE A 64 -1.59 17.67 1.94
C ILE A 64 -2.93 18.15 2.51
N SER A 65 -3.27 17.75 3.74
CA SER A 65 -4.52 18.17 4.40
C SER A 65 -4.46 19.58 4.98
N ILE A 66 -3.26 20.17 5.09
CA ILE A 66 -3.04 21.48 5.69
C ILE A 66 -3.12 22.57 4.63
N ASP A 67 -2.35 22.47 3.56
CA ASP A 67 -2.25 23.45 2.49
C ASP A 67 -2.24 22.86 1.07
N GLY A 68 -2.39 21.54 0.95
CA GLY A 68 -2.39 20.84 -0.34
C GLY A 68 -1.00 20.54 -0.88
N THR A 69 0.09 20.71 -0.07
CA THR A 69 1.46 20.51 -0.50
C THR A 69 2.18 19.42 0.31
N LEU A 70 3.31 18.95 -0.18
CA LEU A 70 4.30 18.22 0.60
C LEU A 70 5.24 19.22 1.24
N PHE A 71 5.51 19.09 2.52
CA PHE A 71 6.45 19.98 3.19
C PHE A 71 7.89 19.71 2.72
N LYS A 72 8.68 20.76 2.64
CA LYS A 72 10.06 20.71 2.14
C LYS A 72 10.91 19.70 2.91
N GLU A 73 10.79 19.71 4.23
CA GLU A 73 11.53 18.80 5.13
C GLU A 73 11.13 17.34 4.91
N ASP A 74 9.85 17.09 4.63
CA ASP A 74 9.33 15.75 4.36
C ASP A 74 9.82 15.24 3.00
N ILE A 75 9.86 16.12 2.00
CA ILE A 75 10.46 15.83 0.68
C ILE A 75 11.94 15.45 0.86
N GLU A 76 12.71 16.24 1.59
CA GLU A 76 14.14 15.99 1.78
C GLU A 76 14.40 14.66 2.51
N ARG A 77 13.60 14.35 3.55
CA ARG A 77 13.68 13.05 4.22
C ARG A 77 13.34 11.89 3.28
N ALA A 78 12.27 12.02 2.51
CA ALA A 78 11.88 10.98 1.56
C ALA A 78 12.94 10.75 0.48
N VAL A 79 13.54 11.80 -0.06
CA VAL A 79 14.65 11.72 -1.03
C VAL A 79 15.84 10.98 -0.44
N ALA A 80 16.22 11.30 0.81
CA ALA A 80 17.34 10.64 1.49
C ALA A 80 17.07 9.15 1.70
N VAL A 81 15.86 8.77 2.14
CA VAL A 81 15.45 7.38 2.34
C VAL A 81 15.42 6.62 1.02
N VAL A 82 14.86 7.22 -0.04
CA VAL A 82 14.85 6.61 -1.38
C VAL A 82 16.26 6.37 -1.89
N LEU A 83 17.16 7.35 -1.78
CA LEU A 83 18.55 7.22 -2.22
C LEU A 83 19.32 6.13 -1.46
N LEU A 84 19.16 6.10 -0.12
CA LEU A 84 19.78 5.08 0.73
C LEU A 84 19.35 3.66 0.28
N ASN A 85 18.06 3.45 0.11
CA ASN A 85 17.50 2.15 -0.22
C ASN A 85 17.74 1.76 -1.68
N TYR A 86 17.74 2.72 -2.60
CA TYR A 86 18.17 2.49 -3.98
C TYR A 86 19.63 1.98 -4.03
N ASN A 87 20.55 2.64 -3.29
CA ASN A 87 21.94 2.20 -3.21
C ASN A 87 22.06 0.81 -2.54
N LYS A 88 21.28 0.54 -1.49
CA LYS A 88 21.21 -0.77 -0.84
C LYS A 88 20.81 -1.86 -1.83
N MET A 89 19.80 -1.61 -2.67
CA MET A 89 19.37 -2.56 -3.72
C MET A 89 20.48 -2.86 -4.72
N LEU A 90 21.26 -1.85 -5.13
CA LEU A 90 22.38 -2.01 -6.04
C LEU A 90 23.56 -2.77 -5.39
N THR A 91 23.92 -2.41 -4.14
CA THR A 91 25.18 -2.84 -3.52
C THR A 91 25.05 -4.12 -2.72
N GLU A 92 23.98 -4.27 -1.92
CA GLU A 92 23.78 -5.45 -1.06
C GLU A 92 23.04 -6.55 -1.80
N TYR A 93 21.90 -6.24 -2.43
CA TYR A 93 21.09 -7.20 -3.16
C TYR A 93 21.60 -7.48 -4.57
N LYS A 94 22.57 -6.68 -5.09
CA LYS A 94 23.12 -6.83 -6.44
C LYS A 94 22.07 -6.79 -7.55
N ILE A 95 20.99 -6.03 -7.33
CA ILE A 95 19.94 -5.84 -8.33
C ILE A 95 20.49 -4.94 -9.42
N GLU A 96 20.34 -5.34 -10.68
CA GLU A 96 20.72 -4.50 -11.80
C GLU A 96 19.87 -3.21 -11.83
N ASP A 97 20.50 -2.07 -12.11
CA ASP A 97 19.81 -0.78 -12.11
C ASP A 97 18.51 -0.78 -12.92
N LYS A 98 18.51 -1.39 -14.12
CA LYS A 98 17.32 -1.48 -14.98
C LYS A 98 16.12 -2.19 -14.34
N ASN A 99 16.36 -2.99 -13.30
CA ASN A 99 15.36 -3.78 -12.57
C ASN A 99 14.91 -3.11 -11.27
N ILE A 100 15.36 -1.88 -10.99
CA ILE A 100 14.88 -1.09 -9.84
C ILE A 100 13.84 -0.08 -10.33
N PHE A 101 12.67 -0.11 -9.73
CA PHE A 101 11.53 0.76 -10.06
C PHE A 101 11.16 1.61 -8.86
N ILE A 102 10.86 2.89 -9.11
CA ILE A 102 10.44 3.85 -8.09
C ILE A 102 9.08 4.39 -8.48
N VAL A 103 8.11 4.26 -7.58
CA VAL A 103 6.75 4.76 -7.79
C VAL A 103 6.34 5.64 -6.62
N ALA A 104 5.49 6.63 -6.87
CA ALA A 104 4.78 7.37 -5.84
C ALA A 104 3.31 6.99 -5.88
N SER A 105 2.75 6.71 -4.70
CA SER A 105 1.34 6.33 -4.56
C SER A 105 0.40 7.46 -4.95
N SER A 106 -0.84 7.12 -5.28
CA SER A 106 -1.87 8.11 -5.61
C SER A 106 -2.16 9.06 -4.45
N GLY A 107 -1.96 8.64 -3.20
CA GLY A 107 -2.10 9.50 -2.03
C GLY A 107 -1.05 10.61 -1.95
N VAL A 108 0.18 10.36 -2.41
CA VAL A 108 1.23 11.38 -2.56
C VAL A 108 0.94 12.26 -3.78
N GLY A 109 0.37 11.67 -4.83
CA GLY A 109 -0.05 12.38 -6.05
C GLY A 109 -1.14 13.44 -5.85
N LEU A 110 -1.81 13.50 -4.68
CA LEU A 110 -2.76 14.55 -4.33
C LEU A 110 -2.11 15.92 -4.07
N ALA A 111 -0.81 15.95 -3.78
CA ALA A 111 -0.11 17.19 -3.52
C ALA A 111 0.15 17.99 -4.80
N THR A 112 0.00 19.32 -4.70
CA THR A 112 0.20 20.24 -5.84
C THR A 112 1.66 20.35 -6.26
N ASN A 113 2.61 20.05 -5.35
CA ASN A 113 4.06 20.10 -5.58
C ASN A 113 4.72 18.72 -5.69
N THR A 114 3.98 17.67 -6.06
CA THR A 114 4.53 16.31 -6.24
C THR A 114 5.71 16.28 -7.21
N ALA A 115 5.73 17.17 -8.21
CA ALA A 115 6.84 17.30 -9.15
C ALA A 115 8.18 17.62 -8.45
N GLU A 116 8.18 18.42 -7.39
CA GLU A 116 9.40 18.73 -6.64
C GLU A 116 10.04 17.46 -6.04
N LEU A 117 9.21 16.57 -5.46
CA LEU A 117 9.67 15.29 -4.93
C LEU A 117 10.26 14.40 -6.04
N THR A 118 9.54 14.24 -7.15
CA THR A 118 9.95 13.35 -8.23
C THR A 118 11.22 13.83 -8.92
N ASP A 119 11.37 15.14 -9.12
CA ASP A 119 12.56 15.76 -9.73
C ASP A 119 13.79 15.62 -8.82
N LYS A 120 13.65 15.82 -7.51
CA LYS A 120 14.75 15.62 -6.56
C LYS A 120 15.19 14.16 -6.51
N ILE A 121 14.27 13.18 -6.50
CA ILE A 121 14.62 11.76 -6.56
C ILE A 121 15.33 11.44 -7.86
N LYS A 122 14.82 11.92 -9.00
CA LYS A 122 15.46 11.74 -10.30
C LYS A 122 16.87 12.35 -10.34
N ALA A 123 17.06 13.49 -9.70
CA ALA A 123 18.39 14.13 -9.65
C ALA A 123 19.45 13.25 -8.97
N VAL A 124 19.07 12.52 -7.90
CA VAL A 124 20.01 11.69 -7.11
C VAL A 124 20.11 10.25 -7.59
N THR A 125 19.02 9.64 -8.08
CA THR A 125 18.99 8.22 -8.50
C THR A 125 19.14 8.03 -10.00
N LYS A 126 18.95 9.07 -10.80
CA LYS A 126 18.80 9.03 -12.28
C LYS A 126 17.58 8.24 -12.75
N LYS A 127 16.71 7.79 -11.86
CA LYS A 127 15.47 7.06 -12.16
C LYS A 127 14.29 8.02 -12.24
N ASN A 128 13.38 7.79 -13.18
CA ASN A 128 12.09 8.45 -13.16
C ASN A 128 11.23 7.85 -12.05
N VAL A 129 10.47 8.71 -11.37
CA VAL A 129 9.44 8.29 -10.43
C VAL A 129 8.10 8.33 -11.16
N GLU A 130 7.42 7.21 -11.22
CA GLU A 130 6.06 7.15 -11.76
C GLU A 130 5.05 7.47 -10.65
N VAL A 131 4.27 8.54 -10.80
CA VAL A 131 3.15 8.85 -9.92
C VAL A 131 1.94 8.09 -10.42
N ILE A 132 1.55 7.03 -9.72
CA ILE A 132 0.46 6.17 -10.15
C ILE A 132 -0.90 6.76 -9.78
N SER A 133 -1.88 6.64 -10.68
CA SER A 133 -3.25 7.06 -10.37
C SER A 133 -3.92 6.12 -9.38
N SER A 134 -4.90 6.61 -8.60
CA SER A 134 -5.70 5.79 -7.69
C SER A 134 -6.39 4.61 -8.41
N SER A 135 -6.81 4.81 -9.66
CA SER A 135 -7.40 3.75 -10.49
C SER A 135 -6.40 2.66 -10.85
N LEU A 136 -5.16 3.04 -11.23
CA LEU A 136 -4.11 2.07 -11.52
C LEU A 136 -3.68 1.32 -10.26
N GLU A 137 -3.47 2.04 -9.16
CA GLU A 137 -3.10 1.46 -7.87
C GLU A 137 -4.16 0.46 -7.39
N ALA A 138 -5.45 0.83 -7.46
CA ALA A 138 -6.55 -0.06 -7.13
C ALA A 138 -6.61 -1.33 -8.00
N LYS A 139 -6.31 -1.19 -9.30
CA LYS A 139 -6.23 -2.33 -10.22
C LYS A 139 -5.05 -3.26 -9.90
N LEU A 140 -3.91 -2.70 -9.52
CA LEU A 140 -2.74 -3.48 -9.09
C LEU A 140 -3.02 -4.19 -7.76
N LEU A 141 -3.68 -3.53 -6.81
CA LEU A 141 -4.12 -4.13 -5.55
C LEU A 141 -5.05 -5.32 -5.79
N LEU A 142 -6.05 -5.19 -6.68
CA LEU A 142 -6.91 -6.32 -7.02
C LEU A 142 -6.09 -7.52 -7.52
N LYS A 143 -5.12 -7.27 -8.39
CA LYS A 143 -4.27 -8.34 -8.95
C LYS A 143 -3.30 -8.94 -7.94
N GLY A 144 -2.78 -8.13 -7.01
CA GLY A 144 -1.79 -8.57 -6.02
C GLY A 144 -2.40 -9.19 -4.76
N CYS A 145 -3.60 -8.75 -4.37
CA CYS A 145 -4.21 -9.16 -3.10
C CYS A 145 -5.32 -10.19 -3.24
N ILE A 146 -5.92 -10.36 -4.42
CA ILE A 146 -7.05 -11.29 -4.60
C ILE A 146 -6.63 -12.48 -5.44
N PRO A 147 -6.94 -13.72 -5.02
CA PRO A 147 -6.72 -14.89 -5.86
C PRO A 147 -7.48 -14.77 -7.20
N PRO A 148 -6.88 -15.08 -8.36
CA PRO A 148 -7.49 -14.89 -9.68
C PRO A 148 -8.89 -15.46 -9.82
N LYS A 149 -9.16 -16.62 -9.20
CA LYS A 149 -10.48 -17.27 -9.20
C LYS A 149 -11.58 -16.43 -8.55
N ASN A 150 -11.21 -15.45 -7.71
CA ASN A 150 -12.14 -14.61 -6.96
C ASN A 150 -12.29 -13.19 -7.56
N TYR A 151 -11.57 -12.83 -8.63
CA TYR A 151 -11.60 -11.47 -9.17
C TYR A 151 -13.00 -10.94 -9.48
N LEU A 152 -13.86 -11.77 -10.10
CA LEU A 152 -15.19 -11.35 -10.50
C LEU A 152 -16.20 -11.29 -9.34
N SER A 153 -15.96 -12.05 -8.27
CA SER A 153 -16.84 -12.10 -7.09
C SER A 153 -16.43 -11.17 -5.97
N SER A 154 -15.35 -10.41 -6.16
CA SER A 154 -14.75 -9.63 -5.08
C SER A 154 -14.71 -8.14 -5.37
N VAL A 155 -14.72 -7.37 -4.29
CA VAL A 155 -14.31 -5.96 -4.25
C VAL A 155 -13.11 -5.83 -3.32
N ILE A 156 -12.13 -5.00 -3.71
CA ILE A 156 -11.02 -4.61 -2.84
C ILE A 156 -11.18 -3.18 -2.40
N VAL A 157 -10.85 -2.90 -1.14
CA VAL A 157 -10.79 -1.56 -0.56
C VAL A 157 -9.47 -1.42 0.19
N ASP A 158 -8.64 -0.48 -0.24
CA ASP A 158 -7.39 -0.10 0.41
C ASP A 158 -7.59 1.22 1.15
N ILE A 159 -7.47 1.18 2.47
CA ILE A 159 -7.52 2.37 3.32
C ILE A 159 -6.09 2.81 3.59
N GLY A 160 -5.58 3.66 2.70
CA GLY A 160 -4.24 4.19 2.77
C GLY A 160 -4.11 5.39 3.70
N GLY A 161 -2.90 5.96 3.77
CA GLY A 161 -2.65 7.19 4.54
C GLY A 161 -3.25 8.43 3.88
N GLY A 162 -3.07 8.61 2.58
CA GLY A 162 -3.51 9.79 1.84
C GLY A 162 -4.94 9.70 1.30
N ASN A 163 -5.35 8.54 0.84
CA ASN A 163 -6.65 8.31 0.23
C ASN A 163 -7.15 6.89 0.51
N THR A 164 -8.45 6.67 0.25
CA THR A 164 -9.07 5.35 0.19
C THR A 164 -9.36 5.04 -1.28
N LYS A 165 -8.98 3.85 -1.74
CA LYS A 165 -9.14 3.42 -3.12
C LYS A 165 -9.43 1.94 -3.20
N GLY A 166 -9.99 1.51 -4.30
CA GLY A 166 -10.32 0.11 -4.50
C GLY A 166 -11.03 -0.11 -5.84
N GLY A 167 -11.78 -1.17 -5.91
CA GLY A 167 -12.57 -1.48 -7.08
C GLY A 167 -12.90 -2.94 -7.22
N TYR A 168 -13.54 -3.26 -8.30
CA TYR A 168 -13.96 -4.61 -8.64
C TYR A 168 -13.81 -4.88 -10.14
N ALA A 169 -13.72 -6.14 -10.50
CA ALA A 169 -13.75 -6.56 -11.90
C ALA A 169 -15.15 -7.06 -12.28
N LYS A 170 -15.51 -6.84 -13.55
CA LYS A 170 -16.71 -7.40 -14.18
C LYS A 170 -16.34 -7.89 -15.56
N GLU A 171 -16.95 -8.99 -15.97
CA GLU A 171 -16.83 -9.47 -17.34
C GLU A 171 -17.76 -8.69 -18.27
N ILE A 172 -17.19 -8.14 -19.34
CA ILE A 172 -17.91 -7.46 -20.41
C ILE A 172 -17.37 -8.01 -21.73
N ASN A 173 -18.25 -8.61 -22.54
CA ASN A 173 -17.88 -9.22 -23.82
C ASN A 173 -16.66 -10.17 -23.71
N SER A 174 -16.68 -11.06 -22.71
CA SER A 174 -15.60 -12.02 -22.41
C SER A 174 -14.25 -11.36 -22.03
N SER A 175 -14.25 -10.10 -21.67
CA SER A 175 -13.08 -9.37 -21.17
C SER A 175 -13.31 -8.89 -19.75
N GLY A 176 -12.31 -9.06 -18.88
CA GLY A 176 -12.33 -8.53 -17.52
C GLY A 176 -12.09 -7.01 -17.52
N VAL A 177 -13.11 -6.22 -17.20
CA VAL A 177 -13.01 -4.77 -17.05
C VAL A 177 -12.97 -4.39 -15.58
N PHE A 178 -12.03 -3.52 -15.21
CA PHE A 178 -11.88 -3.03 -13.83
C PHE A 178 -12.65 -1.72 -13.63
N PHE A 179 -13.41 -1.65 -12.55
CA PHE A 179 -14.19 -0.48 -12.13
C PHE A 179 -13.61 0.07 -10.83
N PRO A 180 -12.87 1.20 -10.89
CA PRO A 180 -12.28 1.80 -9.70
C PRO A 180 -13.33 2.51 -8.85
N ILE A 181 -13.07 2.53 -7.53
CA ILE A 181 -13.71 3.38 -6.52
C ILE A 181 -12.62 4.12 -5.76
N SER A 182 -12.84 5.38 -5.38
CA SER A 182 -11.88 6.13 -4.57
C SER A 182 -12.54 7.28 -3.83
N ALA A 183 -11.91 7.68 -2.72
CA ALA A 183 -12.17 8.88 -1.98
C ALA A 183 -10.84 9.51 -1.54
N ASP A 184 -10.71 10.84 -1.62
CA ASP A 184 -9.47 11.56 -1.28
C ASP A 184 -9.33 11.77 0.23
N ILE A 185 -9.68 10.72 0.98
CA ILE A 185 -9.58 10.62 2.44
C ILE A 185 -8.90 9.31 2.79
N GLY A 186 -7.80 9.40 3.51
CA GLY A 186 -7.08 8.28 4.12
C GLY A 186 -6.85 8.55 5.60
N THR A 187 -6.16 7.66 6.29
CA THR A 187 -5.97 7.76 7.75
C THR A 187 -5.16 8.99 8.14
N VAL A 188 -4.07 9.32 7.43
CA VAL A 188 -3.24 10.51 7.72
C VAL A 188 -4.00 11.78 7.37
N THR A 189 -4.55 11.85 6.16
CA THR A 189 -5.28 13.05 5.71
C THR A 189 -6.51 13.34 6.58
N LEU A 190 -7.23 12.31 7.03
CA LEU A 190 -8.34 12.47 7.97
C LEU A 190 -7.86 12.95 9.35
N THR A 191 -6.80 12.34 9.89
CA THR A 191 -6.24 12.73 11.18
C THR A 191 -5.81 14.19 11.18
N GLU A 192 -5.08 14.63 10.15
CA GLU A 192 -4.63 16.01 10.04
C GLU A 192 -5.81 17.00 9.84
N LEU A 193 -6.84 16.60 9.08
CA LEU A 193 -8.02 17.39 8.90
C LEU A 193 -8.77 17.61 10.22
N ILE A 194 -8.86 16.59 11.07
CA ILE A 194 -9.48 16.68 12.40
C ILE A 194 -8.60 17.49 13.35
N ASN A 195 -7.28 17.23 13.39
CA ASN A 195 -6.32 17.99 14.19
C ASN A 195 -6.35 19.48 13.90
N LYS A 196 -6.58 19.88 12.65
CA LYS A 196 -6.72 21.29 12.24
C LYS A 196 -7.94 21.96 12.87
N LYS A 197 -8.98 21.20 13.23
CA LYS A 197 -10.18 21.70 13.91
C LYS A 197 -9.97 21.81 15.42
N CYS A 198 -9.07 21.01 16.01
CA CYS A 198 -8.78 20.96 17.43
C CYS A 198 -7.98 22.19 17.87
N LYS A 199 -8.44 22.89 18.91
CA LYS A 199 -7.77 24.04 19.51
C LYS A 199 -6.71 23.64 20.54
N GLN A 200 -7.06 22.67 21.40
CA GLN A 200 -6.20 22.21 22.52
C GLN A 200 -5.42 20.95 22.18
N LYS A 201 -5.69 20.29 21.03
CA LYS A 201 -5.04 19.06 20.57
C LYS A 201 -5.07 17.92 21.59
N THR A 202 -6.15 17.84 22.38
CA THR A 202 -6.38 16.72 23.31
C THR A 202 -7.07 15.56 22.60
N VAL A 203 -6.91 14.33 23.12
CA VAL A 203 -7.63 13.15 22.62
C VAL A 203 -9.14 13.33 22.71
N PHE A 204 -9.60 13.97 23.79
CA PHE A 204 -11.03 14.26 23.98
C PHE A 204 -11.57 15.17 22.86
N GLU A 205 -10.90 16.30 22.61
CA GLU A 205 -11.30 17.25 21.56
C GLU A 205 -11.23 16.59 20.17
N PHE A 206 -10.19 15.78 19.92
CA PHE A 206 -10.07 15.01 18.66
C PHE A 206 -11.28 14.09 18.46
N ASN A 207 -11.69 13.35 19.48
CA ASN A 207 -12.83 12.44 19.41
C ASN A 207 -14.14 13.20 19.17
N GLU A 208 -14.32 14.36 19.80
CA GLU A 208 -15.48 15.23 19.61
C GLU A 208 -15.54 15.76 18.18
N GLU A 209 -14.44 16.30 17.66
CA GLU A 209 -14.35 16.78 16.28
C GLU A 209 -14.49 15.65 15.25
N MET A 210 -13.95 14.49 15.53
CA MET A 210 -14.14 13.30 14.70
C MET A 210 -15.61 12.87 14.66
N PHE A 211 -16.29 12.86 15.82
CA PHE A 211 -17.71 12.55 15.89
C PHE A 211 -18.55 13.54 15.07
N ASN A 212 -18.26 14.84 15.18
CA ASN A 212 -18.92 15.89 14.41
C ASN A 212 -18.67 15.74 12.89
N TYR A 213 -17.53 15.15 12.49
CA TYR A 213 -17.17 14.92 11.09
C TYR A 213 -17.76 13.62 10.49
N LEU A 214 -18.24 12.69 11.31
CA LEU A 214 -18.76 11.40 10.83
C LEU A 214 -19.85 11.51 9.75
N PRO A 215 -20.82 12.45 9.81
CA PRO A 215 -21.82 12.61 8.75
C PRO A 215 -21.18 12.91 7.38
N THR A 216 -20.19 13.82 7.34
CA THR A 216 -19.45 14.16 6.12
C THR A 216 -18.67 12.96 5.58
N LEU A 217 -18.01 12.21 6.47
CA LEU A 217 -17.28 11.02 6.11
C LEU A 217 -18.20 9.93 5.52
N ARG A 218 -19.36 9.71 6.15
CA ARG A 218 -20.39 8.79 5.66
C ARG A 218 -20.91 9.20 4.28
N GLU A 219 -21.17 10.47 4.06
CA GLU A 219 -21.60 10.98 2.76
C GLU A 219 -20.55 10.72 1.68
N THR A 220 -19.27 10.99 1.99
CA THR A 220 -18.15 10.77 1.09
C THR A 220 -18.06 9.30 0.64
N PHE A 221 -18.10 8.36 1.60
CA PHE A 221 -18.05 6.94 1.27
C PHE A 221 -19.35 6.44 0.63
N THR A 222 -20.51 6.97 1.01
CA THR A 222 -21.77 6.63 0.34
C THR A 222 -21.71 7.01 -1.14
N LYS A 223 -21.24 8.22 -1.47
CA LYS A 223 -21.05 8.64 -2.86
C LYS A 223 -20.08 7.74 -3.62
N MET A 224 -18.97 7.35 -2.99
CA MET A 224 -17.99 6.43 -3.58
C MET A 224 -18.64 5.11 -4.05
N TYR A 225 -19.52 4.52 -3.22
CA TYR A 225 -20.20 3.26 -3.53
C TYR A 225 -21.44 3.44 -4.41
N THR A 226 -22.23 4.52 -4.26
CA THR A 226 -23.43 4.74 -5.08
C THR A 226 -23.10 5.04 -6.54
N ASN A 227 -21.92 5.59 -6.81
CA ASN A 227 -21.41 5.76 -8.17
C ASN A 227 -21.01 4.41 -8.82
N ARG A 228 -20.89 3.35 -8.04
CA ARG A 228 -20.53 2.00 -8.47
C ARG A 228 -21.35 0.95 -7.70
N PRO A 229 -22.68 0.88 -7.88
CA PRO A 229 -23.56 0.07 -7.03
C PRO A 229 -23.25 -1.42 -7.10
N GLU A 230 -22.67 -1.91 -8.21
CA GLU A 230 -22.28 -3.31 -8.35
C GLU A 230 -21.14 -3.71 -7.38
N SER A 231 -20.38 -2.75 -6.82
CA SER A 231 -19.38 -3.03 -5.79
C SER A 231 -20.00 -3.62 -4.54
N GLN A 232 -21.26 -3.22 -4.21
CA GLN A 232 -21.99 -3.70 -3.03
C GLN A 232 -22.63 -5.08 -3.25
N GLN A 233 -22.63 -5.60 -4.48
CA GLN A 233 -23.19 -6.90 -4.83
C GLN A 233 -22.12 -8.00 -4.86
N LYS A 234 -20.87 -7.65 -4.52
CA LYS A 234 -19.78 -8.62 -4.49
C LYS A 234 -19.84 -9.47 -3.22
N ASN A 235 -19.61 -10.77 -3.37
CA ASN A 235 -19.70 -11.74 -2.26
C ASN A 235 -18.52 -11.62 -1.28
N ASN A 236 -17.37 -11.18 -1.78
CA ASN A 236 -16.16 -11.09 -0.97
C ASN A 236 -15.67 -9.63 -0.92
N VAL A 237 -15.35 -9.17 0.28
CA VAL A 237 -14.72 -7.87 0.52
C VAL A 237 -13.29 -8.12 1.01
N TYR A 238 -12.31 -7.66 0.25
CA TYR A 238 -10.91 -7.66 0.65
C TYR A 238 -10.54 -6.26 1.14
N ILE A 239 -9.91 -6.18 2.31
CA ILE A 239 -9.45 -4.93 2.89
C ILE A 239 -7.93 -4.94 2.91
N SER A 240 -7.32 -3.84 2.50
CA SER A 240 -5.87 -3.63 2.43
C SER A 240 -5.49 -2.29 3.05
N GLY A 241 -4.19 -2.06 3.16
CA GLY A 241 -3.63 -0.80 3.64
C GLY A 241 -3.32 -0.76 5.12
N GLY A 242 -2.72 0.36 5.53
CA GLY A 242 -2.24 0.53 6.91
C GLY A 242 -3.34 0.44 7.96
N ALA A 243 -4.57 0.87 7.64
CA ALA A 243 -5.70 0.76 8.56
C ALA A 243 -6.12 -0.70 8.82
N ALA A 244 -6.13 -1.54 7.76
CA ALA A 244 -6.45 -2.96 7.90
C ALA A 244 -5.38 -3.69 8.72
N TRP A 245 -4.10 -3.41 8.45
CA TRP A 245 -2.99 -3.94 9.22
C TRP A 245 -3.05 -3.51 10.69
N ALA A 246 -3.30 -2.22 10.95
CA ALA A 246 -3.40 -1.69 12.30
C ALA A 246 -4.55 -2.35 13.09
N MET A 247 -5.73 -2.45 12.47
CA MET A 247 -6.89 -3.10 13.08
C MET A 247 -6.58 -4.57 13.45
N TYR A 248 -6.01 -5.33 12.53
CA TYR A 248 -5.66 -6.72 12.78
C TYR A 248 -4.63 -6.86 13.91
N THR A 249 -3.58 -6.03 13.88
CA THR A 249 -2.49 -6.07 14.87
C THR A 249 -2.98 -5.68 16.27
N LEU A 250 -3.83 -4.67 16.39
CA LEU A 250 -4.41 -4.25 17.67
C LEU A 250 -5.30 -5.32 18.28
N LEU A 251 -6.05 -6.08 17.47
CA LEU A 251 -6.87 -7.19 17.94
C LEU A 251 -6.03 -8.38 18.38
N ASN A 252 -5.10 -8.81 17.54
CA ASN A 252 -4.45 -10.12 17.67
C ASN A 252 -3.06 -10.07 18.31
N GLY A 253 -2.41 -8.90 18.34
CA GLY A 253 -1.08 -8.71 18.93
C GLY A 253 0.07 -9.34 18.15
N ASN A 254 -0.17 -9.81 16.94
CA ASN A 254 0.82 -10.35 16.01
C ASN A 254 0.56 -9.84 14.60
N VAL A 255 1.56 -9.94 13.73
CA VAL A 255 1.39 -9.70 12.30
C VAL A 255 0.69 -10.92 11.71
N ALA A 256 -0.24 -10.69 10.78
CA ALA A 256 -0.84 -11.78 10.02
C ALA A 256 0.26 -12.55 9.25
N GLU A 257 0.47 -13.79 9.63
CA GLU A 257 1.44 -14.67 8.95
C GLU A 257 0.91 -15.17 7.61
N GLU A 258 -0.43 -15.19 7.45
CA GLU A 258 -1.10 -15.65 6.23
C GLU A 258 -1.62 -14.46 5.41
N ASN A 259 -1.60 -14.62 4.10
CA ASN A 259 -1.99 -13.57 3.14
C ASN A 259 -3.46 -13.15 3.23
N PHE A 260 -4.34 -13.97 3.82
CA PHE A 260 -5.78 -13.70 3.86
C PHE A 260 -6.37 -14.07 5.22
N THR A 261 -6.20 -13.17 6.18
CA THR A 261 -6.81 -13.35 7.50
C THR A 261 -8.24 -12.81 7.47
N PRO A 262 -9.25 -13.61 7.79
CA PRO A 262 -10.62 -13.15 7.90
C PRO A 262 -10.76 -12.13 9.02
N VAL A 263 -11.49 -11.04 8.78
CA VAL A 263 -11.92 -10.07 9.76
C VAL A 263 -13.44 -10.07 9.77
N THR A 264 -14.03 -10.30 10.93
CA THR A 264 -15.48 -10.31 11.10
C THR A 264 -16.04 -8.92 11.37
N TYR A 265 -17.35 -8.76 11.21
CA TYR A 265 -18.01 -7.52 11.60
C TYR A 265 -17.89 -7.27 13.11
N ASP A 266 -17.90 -8.32 13.93
CA ASP A 266 -17.71 -8.23 15.38
C ASP A 266 -16.30 -7.74 15.75
N ASP A 267 -15.28 -8.10 14.99
CA ASP A 267 -13.93 -7.56 15.17
C ASP A 267 -13.90 -6.05 14.94
N ILE A 268 -14.58 -5.58 13.91
CA ILE A 268 -14.70 -4.14 13.61
C ILE A 268 -15.44 -3.42 14.75
N LEU A 269 -16.54 -3.98 15.25
CA LEU A 269 -17.30 -3.42 16.38
C LEU A 269 -16.47 -3.41 17.66
N THR A 270 -15.67 -4.45 17.90
CA THR A 270 -14.79 -4.56 19.06
C THR A 270 -13.73 -3.45 19.05
N ILE A 271 -13.03 -3.27 17.94
CA ILE A 271 -12.04 -2.18 17.79
C ILE A 271 -12.68 -0.82 17.97
N LYS A 272 -13.85 -0.60 17.34
CA LYS A 272 -14.59 0.64 17.48
C LYS A 272 -14.94 0.92 18.93
N ALA A 273 -15.47 -0.06 19.65
CA ALA A 273 -15.84 0.08 21.06
C ALA A 273 -14.62 0.39 21.95
N ILE A 274 -13.47 -0.24 21.72
CA ILE A 274 -12.24 0.06 22.45
C ILE A 274 -11.75 1.47 22.12
N ALA A 275 -11.74 1.86 20.86
CA ALA A 275 -11.28 3.18 20.42
C ALA A 275 -12.14 4.31 20.99
N GLU A 276 -13.46 4.12 21.05
CA GLU A 276 -14.41 5.14 21.54
C GLU A 276 -14.49 5.22 23.07
N ASN A 277 -14.44 4.07 23.76
CA ASN A 277 -14.76 4.01 25.18
C ASN A 277 -13.55 3.68 26.08
N ASN A 278 -12.48 3.14 25.54
CA ASN A 278 -11.33 2.69 26.31
C ASN A 278 -10.01 2.76 25.51
N TYR A 279 -9.75 3.88 24.87
CA TYR A 279 -8.53 4.08 24.06
C TYR A 279 -7.24 3.77 24.84
N GLN A 280 -7.22 4.05 26.16
CA GLN A 280 -6.09 3.76 27.03
C GLN A 280 -5.68 2.27 27.01
N ARG A 281 -6.61 1.36 26.73
CA ARG A 281 -6.32 -0.06 26.57
C ARG A 281 -5.34 -0.32 25.44
N PHE A 282 -5.47 0.35 24.29
CA PHE A 282 -4.50 0.19 23.20
C PHE A 282 -3.11 0.66 23.59
N VAL A 283 -3.02 1.75 24.36
CA VAL A 283 -1.74 2.28 24.86
C VAL A 283 -1.07 1.26 25.80
N LEU A 284 -1.81 0.73 26.77
CA LEU A 284 -1.31 -0.27 27.72
C LEU A 284 -0.92 -1.58 27.02
N ASP A 285 -1.72 -2.03 26.07
CA ASP A 285 -1.42 -3.22 25.26
C ASP A 285 -0.15 -3.02 24.45
N ALA A 286 0.09 -1.83 23.91
CA ALA A 286 1.29 -1.50 23.14
C ALA A 286 2.57 -1.47 23.99
N GLU A 287 2.49 -1.11 25.29
CA GLU A 287 3.63 -1.17 26.20
C GLU A 287 4.18 -2.59 26.36
N ASN A 288 3.30 -3.59 26.27
CA ASN A 288 3.63 -5.00 26.50
C ASN A 288 3.71 -5.85 25.22
N ASN A 289 3.48 -5.25 24.04
CA ASN A 289 3.48 -5.98 22.78
C ASN A 289 4.20 -5.18 21.68
N VAL A 290 5.31 -5.75 21.18
CA VAL A 290 6.19 -5.08 20.19
C VAL A 290 5.44 -4.78 18.88
N GLU A 291 4.55 -5.66 18.44
CA GLU A 291 3.80 -5.45 17.19
C GLU A 291 2.74 -4.37 17.35
N LYS A 292 1.99 -4.38 18.46
CA LYS A 292 1.01 -3.31 18.77
C LYS A 292 1.65 -1.94 18.94
N LYS A 293 2.90 -1.89 19.41
CA LYS A 293 3.66 -0.65 19.53
C LYS A 293 4.00 0.00 18.17
N LYS A 294 4.00 -0.77 17.09
CA LYS A 294 4.25 -0.28 15.73
C LYS A 294 3.03 0.43 15.11
N VAL A 295 1.84 0.20 15.66
CA VAL A 295 0.57 0.83 15.23
C VAL A 295 0.43 2.21 15.84
#